data_52185269fbe991e774849ae978d0f06e
#
_entry.id   52185269fbe991e774849ae978d0f06e
#
_cell.length_a   1.000
_cell.length_b   1.000
_cell.length_c   1.000
_cell.angle_alpha   90.00
_cell.angle_beta   90.00
_cell.angle_gamma   90.00
#
_symmetry.space_group_name_H-M   'P 1'
#
loop_
_entity.id
_entity.type
_entity.pdbx_description
1 polymer ?
#
loop_
_entity_poly.entity_id
_entity_poly.type
_entity_poly.pdbx_seq_one_letter_code
_entity_poly.pdbx_strand_id
1 'polypeptide(L)'
;MLPVDAAPIRDGAVLVDGRGRIAAVGPDHAVPAPDGVEEHRLADAVLLPGLINTHTHLELTGFAGMAEEADFWEWIKRIIALKAGRSDEEFLEAARRGVRQCWAAGVTTVCDMGNTGSVIAALDELGASGIAHHEAFDMHAGETPAVMRRFSRDLDRLGEHATGRVMLGLSPHAPYTVSGSLYRAVADLARAHGAPIGVHVAEPADETALLRDFTGIFADALRARGVERVSDDPVSPVAWLDRHGVLTPRTICAHAIHTDLHDTAIMLDRGVAVAHCPRSNRRHHRADAPVRRYVERGLKVGLGTDSEVSVAPLDLIAEAREARVLAGWTAAETVRVLTLGGAEALGLDASCGSLAVGKWADLAAIGIGGSGDAEEAILSSGVGDVKGVWLGGRGVVIPSQS
;
A
#
# COMPACT_ATOMS: atom_id res chain seq x y z
N MET A 1 5.24 -0.74 -25.27
CA MET A 1 5.81 -0.26 -24.00
C MET A 1 5.07 0.99 -23.53
N LEU A 2 4.76 1.09 -22.27
CA LEU A 2 4.10 2.24 -21.65
C LEU A 2 5.06 2.93 -20.66
N PRO A 3 5.68 4.06 -21.03
CA PRO A 3 6.54 4.81 -20.10
C PRO A 3 5.78 5.46 -18.93
N VAL A 4 4.48 5.72 -19.12
CA VAL A 4 3.51 6.34 -18.20
C VAL A 4 3.63 7.86 -18.10
N ASP A 5 4.83 8.40 -18.05
CA ASP A 5 5.11 9.85 -18.10
C ASP A 5 5.40 10.39 -19.52
N ALA A 6 5.30 9.53 -20.54
CA ALA A 6 5.43 9.83 -21.95
C ALA A 6 4.46 8.99 -22.77
N ALA A 7 4.33 9.31 -24.07
CA ALA A 7 3.47 8.57 -24.99
C ALA A 7 3.87 7.08 -25.12
N PRO A 8 2.92 6.17 -25.34
CA PRO A 8 3.21 4.77 -25.63
C PRO A 8 4.19 4.59 -26.79
N ILE A 9 5.12 3.65 -26.66
CA ILE A 9 6.15 3.36 -27.66
C ILE A 9 5.92 1.93 -28.19
N ARG A 10 5.60 1.83 -29.48
CA ARG A 10 5.56 0.54 -30.18
C ARG A 10 6.99 0.03 -30.36
N ASP A 11 7.20 -1.28 -30.18
CA ASP A 11 8.51 -1.93 -30.27
C ASP A 11 9.57 -1.14 -29.45
N GLY A 12 9.21 -0.85 -28.20
CA GLY A 12 10.06 -0.08 -27.29
C GLY A 12 11.04 -0.96 -26.52
N ALA A 13 12.21 -0.41 -26.20
CA ALA A 13 13.25 -1.04 -25.40
C ALA A 13 13.66 -0.18 -24.21
N VAL A 14 14.14 -0.83 -23.16
CA VAL A 14 14.75 -0.22 -21.97
C VAL A 14 16.13 -0.81 -21.80
N LEU A 15 17.14 0.04 -21.72
CA LEU A 15 18.50 -0.35 -21.30
C LEU A 15 18.68 -0.10 -19.82
N VAL A 16 19.20 -1.09 -19.11
CA VAL A 16 19.47 -1.02 -17.68
C VAL A 16 20.98 -0.98 -17.43
N ASP A 17 21.44 -0.09 -16.58
CA ASP A 17 22.86 0.02 -16.20
C ASP A 17 23.24 -1.01 -15.12
N GLY A 18 24.53 -1.14 -14.85
CA GLY A 18 25.07 -2.07 -13.84
C GLY A 18 24.67 -1.76 -12.40
N ARG A 19 23.97 -0.63 -12.16
CA ARG A 19 23.42 -0.22 -10.85
C ARG A 19 21.93 -0.49 -10.74
N GLY A 20 21.31 -1.07 -11.79
CA GLY A 20 19.87 -1.36 -11.83
C GLY A 20 19.01 -0.15 -12.16
N ARG A 21 19.59 0.89 -12.76
CA ARG A 21 18.85 2.08 -13.19
C ARG A 21 18.60 2.06 -14.68
N ILE A 22 17.52 2.69 -15.10
CA ILE A 22 17.20 2.91 -16.52
C ILE A 22 18.27 3.87 -17.10
N ALA A 23 19.05 3.38 -18.05
CA ALA A 23 20.07 4.14 -18.75
C ALA A 23 19.55 4.74 -20.05
N ALA A 24 18.64 4.05 -20.74
CA ALA A 24 17.97 4.55 -21.92
C ALA A 24 16.56 3.92 -22.06
N VAL A 25 15.66 4.64 -22.71
CA VAL A 25 14.31 4.19 -23.02
C VAL A 25 13.89 4.81 -24.36
N GLY A 26 13.28 4.03 -25.24
CA GLY A 26 12.87 4.52 -26.55
C GLY A 26 12.43 3.40 -27.49
N PRO A 27 12.21 3.71 -28.77
CA PRO A 27 12.07 2.69 -29.80
C PRO A 27 13.31 1.79 -29.86
N ASP A 28 13.13 0.48 -30.08
CA ASP A 28 14.21 -0.53 -30.05
C ASP A 28 15.43 -0.11 -30.87
N HIS A 29 15.22 0.38 -32.10
CA HIS A 29 16.29 0.82 -33.00
C HIS A 29 17.08 2.06 -32.51
N ALA A 30 16.56 2.79 -31.52
CA ALA A 30 17.18 3.99 -30.98
C ALA A 30 17.84 3.76 -29.60
N VAL A 31 17.57 2.63 -28.96
CA VAL A 31 18.18 2.28 -27.66
C VAL A 31 19.50 1.56 -27.93
N PRO A 32 20.64 2.03 -27.34
CA PRO A 32 21.92 1.36 -27.50
C PRO A 32 21.87 -0.10 -27.02
N ALA A 33 22.49 -1.01 -27.76
CA ALA A 33 22.69 -2.40 -27.38
C ALA A 33 24.20 -2.67 -27.24
N PRO A 34 24.82 -2.38 -26.07
CA PRO A 34 26.25 -2.62 -25.85
C PRO A 34 26.59 -4.12 -25.92
N ASP A 35 27.80 -4.45 -26.35
CA ASP A 35 28.28 -5.83 -26.41
C ASP A 35 28.23 -6.49 -25.01
N GLY A 36 27.73 -7.72 -24.95
CA GLY A 36 27.66 -8.52 -23.73
C GLY A 36 26.50 -8.20 -22.80
N VAL A 37 25.56 -7.36 -23.21
CA VAL A 37 24.30 -7.12 -22.47
C VAL A 37 23.36 -8.30 -22.71
N GLU A 38 22.76 -8.85 -21.65
CA GLU A 38 21.69 -9.83 -21.75
C GLU A 38 20.43 -9.17 -22.32
N GLU A 39 19.87 -9.75 -23.37
CA GLU A 39 18.67 -9.23 -24.03
C GLU A 39 17.46 -10.12 -23.73
N HIS A 40 16.39 -9.52 -23.22
CA HIS A 40 15.10 -10.16 -23.00
C HIS A 40 14.09 -9.66 -24.06
N ARG A 41 13.67 -10.54 -24.98
CA ARG A 41 12.63 -10.24 -25.98
C ARG A 41 11.26 -10.68 -25.46
N LEU A 42 10.33 -9.74 -25.40
CA LEU A 42 8.99 -9.94 -24.88
C LEU A 42 7.99 -9.87 -26.03
N ALA A 43 7.56 -11.05 -26.52
CA ALA A 43 6.50 -11.13 -27.52
C ALA A 43 5.12 -10.98 -26.88
N ASP A 44 4.19 -10.32 -27.57
CA ASP A 44 2.79 -10.20 -27.17
C ASP A 44 2.60 -9.71 -25.72
N ALA A 45 3.40 -8.74 -25.33
CA ALA A 45 3.36 -8.15 -23.99
C ALA A 45 3.52 -6.63 -24.03
N VAL A 46 2.98 -5.97 -23.02
CA VAL A 46 3.26 -4.57 -22.71
C VAL A 46 4.29 -4.52 -21.56
N LEU A 47 5.43 -3.88 -21.83
CA LEU A 47 6.40 -3.53 -20.79
C LEU A 47 6.00 -2.17 -20.19
N LEU A 48 5.90 -2.10 -18.88
CA LEU A 48 5.55 -0.90 -18.13
C LEU A 48 6.34 -0.84 -16.80
N PRO A 49 6.35 0.30 -16.09
CA PRO A 49 6.87 0.33 -14.72
C PRO A 49 6.15 -0.71 -13.87
N GLY A 50 6.85 -1.36 -12.98
CA GLY A 50 6.22 -2.27 -12.04
C GLY A 50 5.09 -1.59 -11.27
N LEU A 51 4.03 -2.33 -10.99
CA LEU A 51 2.87 -1.83 -10.27
C LEU A 51 3.24 -1.52 -8.81
N ILE A 52 2.56 -0.53 -8.22
CA ILE A 52 2.82 -0.06 -6.86
C ILE A 52 1.57 -0.26 -6.02
N ASN A 53 1.67 -1.16 -5.05
CA ASN A 53 0.61 -1.48 -4.11
C ASN A 53 0.77 -0.61 -2.85
N THR A 54 -0.13 0.35 -2.67
CA THR A 54 -0.01 1.38 -1.64
C THR A 54 -0.57 0.99 -0.28
N HIS A 55 -1.14 -0.21 -0.14
CA HIS A 55 -1.58 -0.76 1.14
C HIS A 55 -1.71 -2.28 1.10
N THR A 56 -0.96 -2.95 1.98
CA THR A 56 -1.01 -4.41 2.18
C THR A 56 -0.82 -4.78 3.64
N HIS A 57 -1.14 -6.06 3.97
CA HIS A 57 -0.78 -6.75 5.21
C HIS A 57 -0.21 -8.13 4.87
N LEU A 58 1.02 -8.17 4.36
CA LEU A 58 1.62 -9.41 3.81
C LEU A 58 1.94 -10.45 4.90
N GLU A 59 2.03 -10.06 6.15
CA GLU A 59 2.14 -10.99 7.27
C GLU A 59 0.90 -11.88 7.44
N LEU A 60 -0.25 -11.50 6.85
CA LEU A 60 -1.51 -12.26 6.90
C LEU A 60 -1.67 -13.23 5.72
N THR A 61 -0.69 -13.33 4.83
CA THR A 61 -0.71 -14.27 3.70
C THR A 61 -0.90 -15.70 4.19
N GLY A 62 -1.79 -16.43 3.52
CA GLY A 62 -2.20 -17.80 3.87
C GLY A 62 -3.39 -17.87 4.82
N PHE A 63 -4.03 -16.76 5.13
CA PHE A 63 -5.29 -16.73 5.87
C PHE A 63 -6.53 -16.56 4.96
N ALA A 64 -6.37 -16.57 3.64
CA ALA A 64 -7.49 -16.52 2.70
C ALA A 64 -8.55 -17.58 3.04
N GLY A 65 -9.82 -17.16 3.11
CA GLY A 65 -10.94 -18.05 3.46
C GLY A 65 -11.00 -18.51 4.92
N MET A 66 -10.12 -18.04 5.80
CA MET A 66 -10.11 -18.41 7.22
C MET A 66 -10.86 -17.43 8.14
N ALA A 67 -11.30 -16.30 7.60
CA ALA A 67 -12.09 -15.28 8.27
C ALA A 67 -13.20 -14.80 7.33
N GLU A 68 -14.38 -15.41 7.44
CA GLU A 68 -15.54 -15.16 6.58
C GLU A 68 -16.68 -14.45 7.31
N GLU A 69 -16.41 -13.91 8.49
CA GLU A 69 -17.34 -13.20 9.32
C GLU A 69 -17.89 -11.96 8.57
N ALA A 70 -19.22 -11.78 8.59
CA ALA A 70 -19.88 -10.66 7.91
C ALA A 70 -19.80 -9.36 8.70
N ASP A 71 -19.63 -9.45 10.01
CA ASP A 71 -19.45 -8.33 10.91
C ASP A 71 -17.96 -8.02 11.05
N PHE A 72 -17.59 -6.75 10.86
CA PHE A 72 -16.17 -6.33 10.86
C PHE A 72 -15.49 -6.53 12.22
N TRP A 73 -16.20 -6.33 13.34
CA TRP A 73 -15.65 -6.55 14.67
C TRP A 73 -15.38 -8.04 14.95
N GLU A 74 -16.30 -8.92 14.54
CA GLU A 74 -16.09 -10.36 14.65
C GLU A 74 -14.94 -10.82 13.76
N TRP A 75 -14.84 -10.24 12.55
CA TRP A 75 -13.71 -10.48 11.65
C TRP A 75 -12.37 -10.07 12.28
N ILE A 76 -12.27 -8.87 12.90
CA ILE A 76 -11.06 -8.44 13.63
C ILE A 76 -10.70 -9.46 14.73
N LYS A 77 -11.67 -9.91 15.52
CA LYS A 77 -11.42 -10.91 16.57
C LYS A 77 -10.90 -12.23 15.99
N ARG A 78 -11.43 -12.64 14.85
CA ARG A 78 -10.97 -13.82 14.13
C ARG A 78 -9.52 -13.67 13.66
N ILE A 79 -9.16 -12.51 13.10
CA ILE A 79 -7.77 -12.22 12.70
C ILE A 79 -6.83 -12.27 13.91
N ILE A 80 -7.20 -11.68 15.02
CA ILE A 80 -6.41 -11.73 16.27
C ILE A 80 -6.18 -13.18 16.70
N ALA A 81 -7.23 -14.02 16.66
CA ALA A 81 -7.13 -15.42 17.01
C ALA A 81 -6.23 -16.22 16.05
N LEU A 82 -6.32 -15.96 14.75
CA LEU A 82 -5.47 -16.58 13.74
C LEU A 82 -4.00 -16.18 13.91
N LYS A 83 -3.73 -14.88 14.17
CA LYS A 83 -2.37 -14.39 14.44
C LYS A 83 -1.78 -15.02 15.71
N ALA A 84 -2.56 -15.20 16.76
CA ALA A 84 -2.08 -15.78 18.02
C ALA A 84 -1.61 -17.25 17.88
N GLY A 85 -2.06 -17.96 16.85
CA GLY A 85 -1.65 -19.32 16.54
C GLY A 85 -0.42 -19.45 15.66
N ARG A 86 0.22 -18.34 15.22
CA ARG A 86 1.34 -18.31 14.28
C ARG A 86 2.63 -17.89 14.97
N SER A 87 3.71 -18.64 14.75
CA SER A 87 5.06 -18.31 15.22
C SER A 87 5.71 -17.21 14.37
N ASP A 88 6.80 -16.61 14.85
CA ASP A 88 7.55 -15.57 14.13
C ASP A 88 8.09 -16.10 12.78
N GLU A 89 8.54 -17.35 12.72
CA GLU A 89 9.01 -17.95 11.45
C GLU A 89 7.86 -18.17 10.47
N GLU A 90 6.67 -18.56 10.94
CA GLU A 90 5.48 -18.67 10.09
C GLU A 90 5.00 -17.32 9.58
N PHE A 91 5.14 -16.23 10.36
CA PHE A 91 4.90 -14.88 9.89
C PHE A 91 5.91 -14.46 8.82
N LEU A 92 7.19 -14.76 9.01
CA LEU A 92 8.22 -14.45 8.04
C LEU A 92 8.01 -15.21 6.72
N GLU A 93 7.65 -16.49 6.79
CA GLU A 93 7.34 -17.27 5.58
C GLU A 93 6.03 -16.78 4.90
N ALA A 94 5.03 -16.35 5.67
CA ALA A 94 3.83 -15.73 5.13
C ALA A 94 4.18 -14.43 4.38
N ALA A 95 5.01 -13.58 4.97
CA ALA A 95 5.49 -12.33 4.36
C ALA A 95 6.27 -12.61 3.06
N ARG A 96 7.20 -13.59 3.06
CA ARG A 96 7.93 -14.02 1.85
C ARG A 96 6.99 -14.48 0.73
N ARG A 97 5.96 -15.26 1.07
CA ARG A 97 4.94 -15.69 0.10
C ARG A 97 4.15 -14.49 -0.42
N GLY A 98 3.73 -13.58 0.45
CA GLY A 98 3.00 -12.37 0.08
C GLY A 98 3.79 -11.48 -0.89
N VAL A 99 5.08 -11.29 -0.64
CA VAL A 99 5.97 -10.56 -1.57
C VAL A 99 6.01 -11.27 -2.94
N ARG A 100 6.17 -12.60 -2.98
CA ARG A 100 6.17 -13.35 -4.24
C ARG A 100 4.82 -13.30 -4.95
N GLN A 101 3.69 -13.31 -4.23
CA GLN A 101 2.36 -13.10 -4.81
C GLN A 101 2.22 -11.70 -5.42
N CYS A 102 2.74 -10.66 -4.76
CA CYS A 102 2.80 -9.32 -5.32
C CYS A 102 3.60 -9.30 -6.64
N TRP A 103 4.76 -9.96 -6.71
CA TRP A 103 5.52 -10.09 -7.95
C TRP A 103 4.72 -10.83 -9.04
N ALA A 104 4.04 -11.94 -8.68
CA ALA A 104 3.18 -12.66 -9.62
C ALA A 104 2.03 -11.82 -10.17
N ALA A 105 1.64 -10.76 -9.46
CA ALA A 105 0.66 -9.76 -9.88
C ALA A 105 1.28 -8.53 -10.57
N GLY A 106 2.59 -8.55 -10.89
CA GLY A 106 3.28 -7.41 -11.52
C GLY A 106 3.66 -6.28 -10.57
N VAL A 107 3.43 -6.43 -9.28
CA VAL A 107 3.75 -5.42 -8.25
C VAL A 107 5.23 -5.51 -7.88
N THR A 108 5.96 -4.40 -7.99
CA THR A 108 7.38 -4.32 -7.65
C THR A 108 7.66 -3.54 -6.37
N THR A 109 6.72 -2.71 -5.94
CA THR A 109 6.85 -1.89 -4.74
C THR A 109 5.58 -2.01 -3.90
N VAL A 110 5.74 -2.26 -2.62
CA VAL A 110 4.63 -2.40 -1.67
C VAL A 110 4.72 -1.37 -0.55
N CYS A 111 3.57 -0.97 -0.04
CA CYS A 111 3.45 -0.24 1.21
C CYS A 111 2.66 -1.14 2.16
N ASP A 112 3.32 -1.67 3.16
CA ASP A 112 2.76 -2.64 4.08
C ASP A 112 2.55 -2.03 5.48
N MET A 113 1.52 -2.48 6.17
CA MET A 113 1.25 -2.15 7.57
C MET A 113 1.13 -3.46 8.36
N GLY A 114 1.90 -3.59 9.43
CA GLY A 114 1.89 -4.80 10.24
C GLY A 114 2.68 -4.63 11.55
N ASN A 115 2.47 -5.54 12.48
CA ASN A 115 3.07 -5.40 13.82
C ASN A 115 4.07 -6.51 14.20
N THR A 116 4.32 -7.47 13.32
CA THR A 116 5.29 -8.55 13.60
C THR A 116 6.71 -8.18 13.19
N GLY A 117 6.88 -7.24 12.25
CA GLY A 117 8.15 -6.90 11.64
C GLY A 117 8.63 -7.92 10.59
N SER A 118 7.83 -8.94 10.29
CA SER A 118 8.19 -9.99 9.32
C SER A 118 8.29 -9.46 7.90
N VAL A 119 7.47 -8.45 7.55
CA VAL A 119 7.42 -7.96 6.18
C VAL A 119 8.68 -7.18 5.83
N ILE A 120 9.21 -6.31 6.70
CA ILE A 120 10.45 -5.60 6.42
C ILE A 120 11.63 -6.57 6.26
N ALA A 121 11.69 -7.62 7.10
CA ALA A 121 12.70 -8.66 6.98
C ALA A 121 12.58 -9.43 5.65
N ALA A 122 11.36 -9.80 5.25
CA ALA A 122 11.11 -10.48 3.98
C ALA A 122 11.48 -9.60 2.76
N LEU A 123 11.17 -8.30 2.81
CA LEU A 123 11.53 -7.36 1.74
C LEU A 123 13.05 -7.24 1.58
N ASP A 124 13.79 -7.13 2.68
CA ASP A 124 15.24 -7.05 2.70
C ASP A 124 15.87 -8.36 2.18
N GLU A 125 15.50 -9.51 2.73
CA GLU A 125 15.99 -10.83 2.33
C GLU A 125 15.76 -11.15 0.85
N LEU A 126 14.63 -10.76 0.30
CA LEU A 126 14.27 -11.01 -1.09
C LEU A 126 14.80 -9.93 -2.06
N GLY A 127 15.44 -8.87 -1.56
CA GLY A 127 15.88 -7.73 -2.36
C GLY A 127 14.71 -6.98 -3.01
N ALA A 128 13.56 -6.98 -2.34
CA ALA A 128 12.34 -6.30 -2.79
C ALA A 128 12.41 -4.79 -2.56
N SER A 129 11.32 -4.08 -2.86
CA SER A 129 11.22 -2.63 -2.70
C SER A 129 9.92 -2.26 -2.01
N GLY A 130 9.98 -1.30 -1.09
CA GLY A 130 8.76 -0.81 -0.45
C GLY A 130 8.97 -0.10 0.87
N ILE A 131 7.84 0.19 1.50
CA ILE A 131 7.75 0.77 2.83
C ILE A 131 7.03 -0.24 3.72
N ALA A 132 7.65 -0.70 4.79
CA ALA A 132 7.01 -1.50 5.82
C ALA A 132 6.78 -0.63 7.05
N HIS A 133 5.52 -0.36 7.38
CA HIS A 133 5.15 0.40 8.56
C HIS A 133 4.96 -0.56 9.74
N HIS A 134 5.67 -0.28 10.85
CA HIS A 134 5.46 -1.01 12.09
C HIS A 134 4.31 -0.39 12.88
N GLU A 135 3.34 -1.23 13.30
CA GLU A 135 2.11 -0.76 13.94
C GLU A 135 2.23 -0.62 15.45
N ALA A 136 1.70 0.48 15.97
CA ALA A 136 1.53 0.76 17.38
C ALA A 136 0.04 0.73 17.77
N PHE A 137 -0.26 0.10 18.92
CA PHE A 137 -1.61 -0.05 19.47
C PHE A 137 -1.61 0.30 20.94
N ASP A 138 -2.53 1.09 21.41
CA ASP A 138 -3.00 1.21 22.79
C ASP A 138 -4.03 2.34 22.94
N MET A 139 -5.12 2.05 23.63
CA MET A 139 -6.17 3.03 23.93
C MET A 139 -6.01 3.66 25.33
N HIS A 140 -5.15 3.13 26.17
CA HIS A 140 -4.93 3.66 27.51
C HIS A 140 -3.82 4.72 27.50
N ALA A 141 -4.22 6.00 27.61
CA ALA A 141 -3.28 7.12 27.55
C ALA A 141 -2.13 7.03 28.58
N GLY A 142 -2.38 6.41 29.76
CA GLY A 142 -1.38 6.19 30.79
C GLY A 142 -0.29 5.19 30.42
N GLU A 143 -0.57 4.28 29.47
CA GLU A 143 0.37 3.27 29.00
C GLU A 143 1.28 3.78 27.87
N THR A 144 0.99 4.95 27.28
CA THR A 144 1.79 5.51 26.18
C THR A 144 3.31 5.45 26.41
N PRO A 145 3.86 5.80 27.59
CA PRO A 145 5.32 5.71 27.80
C PRO A 145 5.86 4.27 27.71
N ALA A 146 5.10 3.28 28.19
CA ALA A 146 5.50 1.88 28.15
C ALA A 146 5.40 1.32 26.71
N VAL A 147 4.35 1.68 25.98
CA VAL A 147 4.18 1.34 24.58
C VAL A 147 5.32 1.92 23.75
N MET A 148 5.62 3.20 23.88
CA MET A 148 6.68 3.87 23.13
C MET A 148 8.06 3.27 23.40
N ARG A 149 8.35 2.85 24.64
CA ARG A 149 9.62 2.15 24.93
C ARG A 149 9.74 0.81 24.19
N ARG A 150 8.64 0.04 24.06
CA ARG A 150 8.64 -1.20 23.28
C ARG A 150 8.77 -0.88 21.79
N PHE A 151 7.94 0.01 21.32
CA PHE A 151 7.89 0.44 19.93
C PHE A 151 9.27 0.95 19.44
N SER A 152 9.96 1.81 20.21
CA SER A 152 11.30 2.28 19.83
C SER A 152 12.32 1.15 19.75
N ARG A 153 12.29 0.18 20.68
CA ARG A 153 13.19 -0.99 20.59
C ARG A 153 12.91 -1.86 19.36
N ASP A 154 11.63 -2.00 19.00
CA ASP A 154 11.26 -2.73 17.79
C ASP A 154 11.74 -1.98 16.55
N LEU A 155 11.57 -0.65 16.49
CA LEU A 155 12.08 0.17 15.40
C LEU A 155 13.61 0.11 15.28
N ASP A 156 14.36 0.12 16.38
CA ASP A 156 15.83 -0.03 16.37
C ASP A 156 16.23 -1.36 15.71
N ARG A 157 15.58 -2.46 16.11
CA ARG A 157 15.82 -3.79 15.53
C ARG A 157 15.41 -3.89 14.07
N LEU A 158 14.21 -3.37 13.72
CA LEU A 158 13.68 -3.43 12.37
C LEU A 158 14.43 -2.49 11.41
N GLY A 159 15.01 -1.42 11.93
CA GLY A 159 15.86 -0.50 11.18
C GLY A 159 17.07 -1.15 10.52
N GLU A 160 17.54 -2.30 11.04
CA GLU A 160 18.63 -3.08 10.44
C GLU A 160 18.26 -3.63 9.04
N HIS A 161 16.95 -3.82 8.78
CA HIS A 161 16.42 -4.25 7.49
C HIS A 161 16.06 -3.08 6.55
N ALA A 162 16.16 -1.84 7.03
CA ALA A 162 15.89 -0.65 6.22
C ALA A 162 17.07 -0.35 5.30
N THR A 163 17.22 -1.16 4.24
CA THR A 163 18.27 -1.02 3.24
C THR A 163 17.82 -0.10 2.09
N GLY A 164 18.70 0.23 1.14
CA GLY A 164 18.50 1.30 0.15
C GLY A 164 17.20 1.28 -0.66
N ARG A 165 16.45 0.18 -0.68
CA ARG A 165 15.16 0.03 -1.39
C ARG A 165 14.00 -0.29 -0.45
N VAL A 166 14.29 -0.59 0.79
CA VAL A 166 13.33 -0.91 1.85
C VAL A 166 13.36 0.18 2.89
N MET A 167 12.21 0.75 3.19
CA MET A 167 12.07 1.81 4.18
C MET A 167 11.24 1.32 5.36
N LEU A 168 11.66 1.69 6.56
CA LEU A 168 10.85 1.51 7.77
C LEU A 168 9.95 2.73 7.98
N GLY A 169 8.66 2.50 8.07
CA GLY A 169 7.65 3.48 8.43
C GLY A 169 7.06 3.22 9.81
N LEU A 170 6.31 4.16 10.32
CA LEU A 170 5.58 4.07 11.57
C LEU A 170 4.08 4.04 11.29
N SER A 171 3.32 3.19 12.02
CA SER A 171 1.87 3.14 11.86
C SER A 171 1.18 3.20 13.24
N PRO A 172 0.67 4.36 13.66
CA PRO A 172 -0.35 4.38 14.71
C PRO A 172 -1.66 3.88 14.10
N HIS A 173 -1.99 2.61 14.31
CA HIS A 173 -2.91 1.78 13.54
C HIS A 173 -4.22 2.46 13.10
N ALA A 174 -5.15 2.71 14.02
CA ALA A 174 -6.48 3.26 13.71
C ALA A 174 -7.10 3.98 14.92
N PRO A 175 -8.04 4.93 14.72
CA PRO A 175 -8.67 5.68 15.82
C PRO A 175 -9.40 4.85 16.87
N TYR A 176 -9.80 3.63 16.55
CA TYR A 176 -10.44 2.72 17.51
C TYR A 176 -9.46 1.82 18.27
N THR A 177 -8.15 1.96 18.03
CA THR A 177 -7.09 1.16 18.66
C THR A 177 -5.94 1.99 19.23
N VAL A 178 -5.93 3.31 18.99
CA VAL A 178 -4.82 4.20 19.35
C VAL A 178 -5.33 5.43 20.08
N SER A 179 -4.81 5.67 21.29
CA SER A 179 -5.13 6.86 22.09
C SER A 179 -4.52 8.13 21.48
N GLY A 180 -5.12 9.29 21.79
CA GLY A 180 -4.61 10.57 21.32
C GLY A 180 -3.16 10.87 21.78
N SER A 181 -2.77 10.41 22.99
CA SER A 181 -1.39 10.54 23.48
C SER A 181 -0.41 9.68 22.68
N LEU A 182 -0.82 8.45 22.31
CA LEU A 182 0.02 7.57 21.51
C LEU A 182 0.15 8.10 20.05
N TYR A 183 -0.94 8.59 19.47
CA TYR A 183 -0.88 9.28 18.16
C TYR A 183 0.16 10.40 18.14
N ARG A 184 0.11 11.28 19.14
CA ARG A 184 1.07 12.40 19.24
C ARG A 184 2.50 11.91 19.41
N ALA A 185 2.73 10.92 20.28
CA ALA A 185 4.06 10.38 20.51
C ALA A 185 4.67 9.73 19.25
N VAL A 186 3.87 8.95 18.49
CA VAL A 186 4.32 8.34 17.23
C VAL A 186 4.54 9.41 16.15
N ALA A 187 3.67 10.41 16.05
CA ALA A 187 3.83 11.51 15.09
C ALA A 187 5.09 12.36 15.38
N ASP A 188 5.39 12.62 16.66
CA ASP A 188 6.60 13.33 17.06
C ASP A 188 7.86 12.51 16.73
N LEU A 189 7.83 11.21 16.98
CA LEU A 189 8.92 10.30 16.62
C LEU A 189 9.13 10.25 15.10
N ALA A 190 8.06 10.11 14.32
CA ALA A 190 8.12 10.11 12.86
C ALA A 190 8.72 11.42 12.33
N ARG A 191 8.31 12.55 12.87
CA ARG A 191 8.84 13.87 12.52
C ARG A 191 10.33 14.00 12.84
N ALA A 192 10.76 13.52 14.02
CA ALA A 192 12.15 13.57 14.45
C ALA A 192 13.08 12.79 13.51
N HIS A 193 12.60 11.67 12.97
CA HIS A 193 13.37 10.78 12.09
C HIS A 193 13.08 10.98 10.58
N GLY A 194 12.13 11.86 10.23
CA GLY A 194 11.68 12.00 8.85
C GLY A 194 11.05 10.72 8.29
N ALA A 195 10.47 9.88 9.15
CA ALA A 195 9.90 8.60 8.76
C ALA A 195 8.49 8.77 8.14
N PRO A 196 8.09 7.93 7.17
CA PRO A 196 6.73 7.91 6.66
C PRO A 196 5.75 7.35 7.70
N ILE A 197 4.50 7.80 7.63
CA ILE A 197 3.41 7.33 8.49
C ILE A 197 2.37 6.61 7.63
N GLY A 198 1.94 5.42 8.06
CA GLY A 198 0.76 4.74 7.56
C GLY A 198 -0.33 4.73 8.63
N VAL A 199 -1.59 4.92 8.26
CA VAL A 199 -2.70 4.89 9.21
C VAL A 199 -4.01 4.48 8.55
N HIS A 200 -4.79 3.61 9.21
CA HIS A 200 -6.17 3.35 8.83
C HIS A 200 -7.06 4.47 9.38
N VAL A 201 -7.93 5.01 8.55
CA VAL A 201 -8.77 6.13 8.97
C VAL A 201 -10.10 6.15 8.23
N ALA A 202 -11.14 6.45 8.98
CA ALA A 202 -12.52 6.57 8.48
C ALA A 202 -12.93 5.31 7.69
N GLU A 203 -12.52 4.15 8.18
CA GLU A 203 -12.76 2.88 7.52
C GLU A 203 -14.15 2.34 7.84
N PRO A 204 -14.49 1.87 9.07
CA PRO A 204 -15.86 1.54 9.41
C PRO A 204 -16.65 2.77 9.89
N ALA A 205 -17.94 2.77 9.65
CA ALA A 205 -18.84 3.84 10.14
C ALA A 205 -18.80 3.97 11.68
N ASP A 206 -18.59 2.85 12.38
CA ASP A 206 -18.46 2.80 13.85
C ASP A 206 -17.26 3.61 14.38
N GLU A 207 -16.24 3.84 13.58
CA GLU A 207 -15.12 4.72 13.95
C GLU A 207 -15.58 6.17 14.11
N THR A 208 -16.44 6.64 13.21
CA THR A 208 -17.05 7.97 13.32
C THR A 208 -17.98 8.05 14.53
N ALA A 209 -18.80 7.04 14.79
CA ALA A 209 -19.69 6.98 15.95
C ALA A 209 -18.87 6.97 17.27
N LEU A 210 -17.75 6.26 17.30
CA LEU A 210 -16.83 6.25 18.44
C LEU A 210 -16.32 7.65 18.76
N LEU A 211 -15.82 8.41 17.78
CA LEU A 211 -15.17 9.69 17.99
C LEU A 211 -16.16 10.85 18.18
N ARG A 212 -17.34 10.78 17.58
CA ARG A 212 -18.36 11.82 17.71
C ARG A 212 -19.18 11.69 18.98
N ASP A 213 -19.69 10.49 19.24
CA ASP A 213 -20.74 10.27 20.22
C ASP A 213 -20.34 9.26 21.31
N PHE A 214 -19.18 8.64 21.18
CA PHE A 214 -18.72 7.52 21.98
C PHE A 214 -19.77 6.39 22.06
N THR A 215 -20.27 6.00 20.87
CA THR A 215 -21.29 4.95 20.68
C THR A 215 -20.81 3.87 19.70
N GLY A 216 -21.57 2.80 19.55
CA GLY A 216 -21.25 1.68 18.66
C GLY A 216 -20.34 0.64 19.30
N ILE A 217 -20.02 -0.39 18.51
CA ILE A 217 -19.34 -1.60 18.99
C ILE A 217 -17.93 -1.30 19.56
N PHE A 218 -17.19 -0.35 18.99
CA PHE A 218 -15.89 0.04 19.49
C PHE A 218 -15.99 0.74 20.83
N ALA A 219 -16.98 1.62 21.03
CA ALA A 219 -17.19 2.29 22.31
C ALA A 219 -17.54 1.27 23.41
N ASP A 220 -18.37 0.27 23.11
CA ASP A 220 -18.73 -0.79 24.05
C ASP A 220 -17.50 -1.65 24.42
N ALA A 221 -16.69 -2.00 23.43
CA ALA A 221 -15.45 -2.73 23.66
C ALA A 221 -14.42 -1.94 24.49
N LEU A 222 -14.35 -0.62 24.30
CA LEU A 222 -13.47 0.26 25.06
C LEU A 222 -13.97 0.48 26.51
N ARG A 223 -15.29 0.67 26.70
CA ARG A 223 -15.89 0.73 28.05
C ARG A 223 -15.60 -0.53 28.85
N ALA A 224 -15.71 -1.70 28.21
CA ALA A 224 -15.38 -2.97 28.86
C ALA A 224 -13.91 -3.07 29.33
N ARG A 225 -13.03 -2.24 28.75
CA ARG A 225 -11.60 -2.11 29.12
C ARG A 225 -11.31 -0.91 30.02
N GLY A 226 -12.33 -0.20 30.51
CA GLY A 226 -12.16 0.95 31.39
C GLY A 226 -11.84 2.27 30.69
N VAL A 227 -12.01 2.36 29.37
CA VAL A 227 -11.90 3.63 28.62
C VAL A 227 -13.29 4.28 28.58
N GLU A 228 -13.44 5.41 29.25
CA GLU A 228 -14.73 6.10 29.35
C GLU A 228 -15.00 7.05 28.18
N ARG A 229 -13.95 7.54 27.51
CA ARG A 229 -14.01 8.48 26.40
C ARG A 229 -12.73 8.46 25.58
N VAL A 230 -12.83 8.71 24.27
CA VAL A 230 -11.67 8.85 23.36
C VAL A 230 -11.37 10.32 23.08
N SER A 231 -12.40 11.13 22.85
CA SER A 231 -12.31 12.58 22.59
C SER A 231 -13.25 13.36 23.49
N ASP A 232 -12.80 14.52 23.96
CA ASP A 232 -13.64 15.42 24.79
C ASP A 232 -14.72 16.12 23.95
N ASP A 233 -14.42 16.37 22.67
CA ASP A 233 -15.33 17.02 21.72
C ASP A 233 -15.68 16.05 20.58
N PRO A 234 -16.90 16.11 20.01
CA PRO A 234 -17.25 15.42 18.78
C PRO A 234 -16.30 15.80 17.65
N VAL A 235 -15.70 14.79 17.03
CA VAL A 235 -14.67 15.00 16.00
C VAL A 235 -14.75 13.89 14.94
N SER A 236 -14.42 14.21 13.67
CA SER A 236 -14.26 13.19 12.65
C SER A 236 -12.94 12.43 12.83
N PRO A 237 -12.82 11.19 12.30
CA PRO A 237 -11.56 10.45 12.32
C PRO A 237 -10.38 11.23 11.74
N VAL A 238 -10.58 11.89 10.62
CA VAL A 238 -9.54 12.70 9.95
C VAL A 238 -9.14 13.90 10.81
N ALA A 239 -10.11 14.66 11.33
CA ALA A 239 -9.83 15.79 12.20
C ALA A 239 -9.18 15.35 13.53
N TRP A 240 -9.46 14.14 14.03
CA TRP A 240 -8.78 13.54 15.17
C TRP A 240 -7.30 13.32 14.90
N LEU A 241 -6.96 12.71 13.77
CA LEU A 241 -5.56 12.52 13.35
C LEU A 241 -4.83 13.85 13.16
N ASP A 242 -5.50 14.84 12.54
CA ASP A 242 -4.93 16.18 12.36
C ASP A 242 -4.61 16.86 13.69
N ARG A 243 -5.54 16.83 14.64
CA ARG A 243 -5.37 17.37 16.01
C ARG A 243 -4.16 16.78 16.75
N HIS A 244 -3.77 15.55 16.40
CA HIS A 244 -2.63 14.84 17.00
C HIS A 244 -1.35 14.87 16.15
N GLY A 245 -1.34 15.63 15.04
CA GLY A 245 -0.16 15.85 14.21
C GLY A 245 0.27 14.66 13.37
N VAL A 246 -0.64 13.68 13.15
CA VAL A 246 -0.38 12.48 12.33
C VAL A 246 -0.37 12.81 10.85
N LEU A 247 -1.22 13.75 10.42
CA LEU A 247 -1.37 14.10 9.01
C LEU A 247 -0.24 15.02 8.54
N THR A 248 0.59 14.51 7.65
CA THR A 248 1.75 15.21 7.06
C THR A 248 1.88 14.83 5.58
N PRO A 249 2.70 15.53 4.77
CA PRO A 249 2.95 15.13 3.38
C PRO A 249 3.61 13.74 3.22
N ARG A 250 4.03 13.10 4.32
CA ARG A 250 4.58 11.74 4.35
C ARG A 250 3.60 10.73 4.96
N THR A 251 2.33 11.11 5.11
CA THR A 251 1.30 10.21 5.65
C THR A 251 0.46 9.64 4.52
N ILE A 252 0.30 8.31 4.54
CA ILE A 252 -0.67 7.61 3.72
C ILE A 252 -1.83 7.12 4.59
N CYS A 253 -3.06 7.49 4.19
CA CYS A 253 -4.30 7.15 4.85
C CYS A 253 -4.94 5.97 4.12
N ALA A 254 -5.01 4.80 4.74
CA ALA A 254 -5.69 3.64 4.16
C ALA A 254 -7.21 3.79 4.28
N HIS A 255 -7.93 3.30 3.29
CA HIS A 255 -9.38 3.25 3.12
C HIS A 255 -10.08 4.59 2.95
N ALA A 256 -10.11 5.46 3.97
CA ALA A 256 -10.76 6.78 3.97
C ALA A 256 -12.19 6.75 3.38
N ILE A 257 -13.03 5.79 3.83
CA ILE A 257 -14.37 5.55 3.29
C ILE A 257 -15.34 6.64 3.76
N HIS A 258 -15.43 6.82 5.08
CA HIS A 258 -16.45 7.66 5.73
C HIS A 258 -15.91 9.08 5.99
N THR A 259 -15.51 9.77 4.92
CA THR A 259 -15.04 11.17 4.98
C THR A 259 -16.05 12.13 4.39
N ASP A 260 -16.09 13.34 4.90
CA ASP A 260 -16.89 14.43 4.35
C ASP A 260 -16.03 15.45 3.55
N LEU A 261 -16.63 16.60 3.19
CA LEU A 261 -15.93 17.67 2.46
C LEU A 261 -14.90 18.38 3.33
N HIS A 262 -15.15 18.48 4.63
CA HIS A 262 -14.22 19.09 5.59
C HIS A 262 -13.01 18.19 5.79
N ASP A 263 -13.21 16.89 5.97
CA ASP A 263 -12.16 15.90 6.04
C ASP A 263 -11.25 15.94 4.80
N THR A 264 -11.89 15.99 3.61
CA THR A 264 -11.14 16.08 2.34
C THR A 264 -10.30 17.36 2.29
N ALA A 265 -10.81 18.48 2.81
CA ALA A 265 -10.06 19.75 2.85
C ALA A 265 -8.87 19.66 3.81
N ILE A 266 -9.04 19.05 5.00
CA ILE A 266 -7.93 18.79 5.94
C ILE A 266 -6.85 17.94 5.28
N MET A 267 -7.25 16.81 4.68
CA MET A 267 -6.33 15.88 4.02
C MET A 267 -5.51 16.57 2.93
N LEU A 268 -6.17 17.42 2.13
CA LEU A 268 -5.51 18.21 1.08
C LEU A 268 -4.55 19.25 1.66
N ASP A 269 -4.96 20.01 2.68
CA ASP A 269 -4.13 21.02 3.35
C ASP A 269 -2.86 20.42 3.98
N ARG A 270 -2.98 19.22 4.55
CA ARG A 270 -1.86 18.45 5.11
C ARG A 270 -1.01 17.73 4.06
N GLY A 271 -1.46 17.67 2.81
CA GLY A 271 -0.75 17.03 1.70
C GLY A 271 -0.62 15.53 1.81
N VAL A 272 -1.53 14.87 2.54
CA VAL A 272 -1.53 13.41 2.70
C VAL A 272 -1.92 12.71 1.39
N ALA A 273 -1.65 11.42 1.31
CA ALA A 273 -2.14 10.55 0.26
C ALA A 273 -3.18 9.54 0.79
N VAL A 274 -3.99 8.99 -0.10
CA VAL A 274 -4.97 7.92 0.19
C VAL A 274 -4.54 6.64 -0.50
N ALA A 275 -4.51 5.54 0.25
CA ALA A 275 -4.47 4.18 -0.30
C ALA A 275 -5.92 3.67 -0.41
N HIS A 276 -6.45 3.63 -1.62
CA HIS A 276 -7.81 3.20 -1.90
C HIS A 276 -7.85 1.69 -2.17
N CYS A 277 -8.65 0.96 -1.38
CA CYS A 277 -8.78 -0.50 -1.43
C CYS A 277 -10.25 -0.88 -1.74
N PRO A 278 -10.74 -0.67 -2.99
CA PRO A 278 -12.16 -0.74 -3.29
C PRO A 278 -12.80 -2.11 -3.02
N ARG A 279 -12.11 -3.21 -3.30
CA ARG A 279 -12.65 -4.56 -3.09
C ARG A 279 -12.78 -4.88 -1.61
N SER A 280 -11.76 -4.56 -0.81
CA SER A 280 -11.79 -4.71 0.65
C SER A 280 -12.88 -3.83 1.27
N ASN A 281 -12.97 -2.56 0.86
CA ASN A 281 -13.99 -1.64 1.34
C ASN A 281 -15.41 -2.19 1.12
N ARG A 282 -15.70 -2.72 -0.06
CA ARG A 282 -17.00 -3.33 -0.37
C ARG A 282 -17.27 -4.60 0.40
N ARG A 283 -16.23 -5.45 0.56
CA ARG A 283 -16.37 -6.70 1.30
C ARG A 283 -16.73 -6.46 2.75
N HIS A 284 -16.01 -5.60 3.44
CA HIS A 284 -16.16 -5.40 4.88
C HIS A 284 -17.23 -4.37 5.25
N HIS A 285 -17.35 -3.30 4.47
CA HIS A 285 -18.16 -2.13 4.84
C HIS A 285 -19.34 -1.92 3.91
N ARG A 286 -19.42 -2.65 2.78
CA ARG A 286 -20.43 -2.45 1.73
C ARG A 286 -20.55 -0.98 1.29
N ALA A 287 -19.42 -0.28 1.35
CA ALA A 287 -19.31 1.15 1.09
C ALA A 287 -18.11 1.44 0.20
N ASP A 288 -18.21 2.53 -0.54
CA ASP A 288 -17.14 3.01 -1.42
C ASP A 288 -16.58 4.31 -0.86
N ALA A 289 -15.25 4.44 -0.85
CA ALA A 289 -14.63 5.73 -0.56
C ALA A 289 -14.97 6.75 -1.67
N PRO A 290 -15.10 8.04 -1.35
CA PRO A 290 -15.46 9.06 -2.33
C PRO A 290 -14.25 9.45 -3.21
N VAL A 291 -13.64 8.45 -3.86
CA VAL A 291 -12.38 8.57 -4.61
C VAL A 291 -12.46 9.61 -5.72
N ARG A 292 -13.61 9.73 -6.41
CA ARG A 292 -13.83 10.77 -7.41
C ARG A 292 -13.61 12.17 -6.82
N ARG A 293 -14.20 12.43 -5.65
CA ARG A 293 -14.02 13.70 -4.94
C ARG A 293 -12.56 13.97 -4.59
N TYR A 294 -11.82 12.94 -4.18
CA TYR A 294 -10.40 13.08 -3.86
C TYR A 294 -9.60 13.55 -5.06
N VAL A 295 -9.78 12.87 -6.20
CA VAL A 295 -9.06 13.17 -7.45
C VAL A 295 -9.45 14.55 -8.00
N GLU A 296 -10.75 14.88 -8.05
CA GLU A 296 -11.24 16.18 -8.52
C GLU A 296 -10.68 17.34 -7.68
N ARG A 297 -10.35 17.10 -6.41
CA ARG A 297 -9.74 18.10 -5.53
C ARG A 297 -8.22 18.07 -5.51
N GLY A 298 -7.60 17.16 -6.24
CA GLY A 298 -6.13 17.05 -6.35
C GLY A 298 -5.46 16.31 -5.20
N LEU A 299 -6.20 15.52 -4.43
CA LEU A 299 -5.62 14.64 -3.42
C LEU A 299 -4.90 13.48 -4.12
N LYS A 300 -3.70 13.13 -3.65
CA LYS A 300 -2.96 11.99 -4.16
C LYS A 300 -3.66 10.69 -3.78
N VAL A 301 -3.85 9.81 -4.76
CA VAL A 301 -4.50 8.51 -4.56
C VAL A 301 -3.61 7.43 -5.17
N GLY A 302 -3.32 6.39 -4.39
CA GLY A 302 -2.78 5.12 -4.86
C GLY A 302 -3.79 4.00 -4.63
N LEU A 303 -3.54 2.84 -5.21
CA LEU A 303 -4.37 1.65 -5.02
C LEU A 303 -3.69 0.64 -4.10
N GLY A 304 -4.46 0.03 -3.22
CA GLY A 304 -4.02 -1.02 -2.32
C GLY A 304 -4.91 -2.26 -2.42
N THR A 305 -4.32 -3.43 -2.19
CA THR A 305 -5.08 -4.69 -2.15
C THR A 305 -5.62 -5.03 -0.77
N ASP A 306 -5.11 -4.33 0.25
CA ASP A 306 -5.31 -4.77 1.63
C ASP A 306 -4.73 -6.20 1.84
N SER A 307 -5.24 -6.97 2.77
CA SER A 307 -4.77 -8.32 3.08
C SER A 307 -5.39 -9.39 2.17
N GLU A 308 -4.67 -10.50 2.00
CA GLU A 308 -5.22 -11.69 1.34
C GLU A 308 -6.45 -12.26 2.08
N VAL A 309 -6.54 -12.07 3.39
CA VAL A 309 -7.70 -12.49 4.19
C VAL A 309 -8.91 -11.58 3.99
N SER A 310 -8.69 -10.32 3.60
CA SER A 310 -9.76 -9.41 3.18
C SER A 310 -10.25 -9.77 1.79
N VAL A 311 -9.35 -9.84 0.81
CA VAL A 311 -9.70 -10.16 -0.59
C VAL A 311 -8.56 -10.90 -1.27
N ALA A 312 -8.80 -12.15 -1.67
CA ALA A 312 -7.84 -12.95 -2.43
C ALA A 312 -8.30 -13.08 -3.91
N PRO A 313 -7.34 -13.22 -4.85
CA PRO A 313 -5.90 -13.03 -4.69
C PRO A 313 -5.53 -11.53 -4.56
N LEU A 314 -4.26 -11.24 -4.22
CA LEU A 314 -3.70 -9.89 -4.20
C LEU A 314 -3.52 -9.35 -5.63
N ASP A 315 -4.62 -9.04 -6.31
CA ASP A 315 -4.68 -8.58 -7.70
C ASP A 315 -4.92 -7.08 -7.76
N LEU A 316 -3.84 -6.31 -7.95
CA LEU A 316 -3.91 -4.85 -7.99
C LEU A 316 -4.62 -4.34 -9.27
N ILE A 317 -4.60 -5.09 -10.36
CA ILE A 317 -5.33 -4.74 -11.58
C ILE A 317 -6.85 -4.90 -11.34
N ALA A 318 -7.26 -5.90 -10.56
CA ALA A 318 -8.66 -6.03 -10.17
C ALA A 318 -9.12 -4.86 -9.29
N GLU A 319 -8.28 -4.38 -8.35
CA GLU A 319 -8.57 -3.15 -7.60
C GLU A 319 -8.72 -1.94 -8.55
N ALA A 320 -7.83 -1.84 -9.54
CA ALA A 320 -7.87 -0.75 -10.52
C ALA A 320 -9.15 -0.72 -11.36
N ARG A 321 -9.67 -1.88 -11.76
CA ARG A 321 -10.96 -1.98 -12.49
C ARG A 321 -12.11 -1.41 -11.66
N GLU A 322 -12.17 -1.75 -10.38
CA GLU A 322 -13.21 -1.23 -9.48
C GLU A 322 -13.05 0.28 -9.24
N ALA A 323 -11.83 0.72 -8.94
CA ALA A 323 -11.51 2.12 -8.72
C ALA A 323 -11.79 2.99 -9.94
N ARG A 324 -11.52 2.48 -11.16
CA ARG A 324 -11.81 3.15 -12.43
C ARG A 324 -13.29 3.56 -12.55
N VAL A 325 -14.18 2.65 -12.23
CA VAL A 325 -15.63 2.91 -12.26
C VAL A 325 -16.01 3.97 -11.24
N LEU A 326 -15.50 3.88 -10.02
CA LEU A 326 -15.80 4.80 -8.93
C LEU A 326 -15.29 6.23 -9.20
N ALA A 327 -14.06 6.33 -9.70
CA ALA A 327 -13.40 7.60 -9.98
C ALA A 327 -13.82 8.21 -11.32
N GLY A 328 -14.26 7.39 -12.27
CA GLY A 328 -14.56 7.79 -13.65
C GLY A 328 -13.29 8.01 -14.47
N TRP A 329 -12.23 7.27 -14.20
CA TRP A 329 -10.95 7.38 -14.90
C TRP A 329 -10.99 6.75 -16.30
N THR A 330 -10.21 7.30 -17.21
CA THR A 330 -9.82 6.66 -18.46
C THR A 330 -8.88 5.47 -18.19
N ALA A 331 -8.62 4.64 -19.18
CA ALA A 331 -7.64 3.55 -19.05
C ALA A 331 -6.23 4.09 -18.73
N ALA A 332 -5.80 5.14 -19.42
CA ALA A 332 -4.49 5.76 -19.20
C ALA A 332 -4.34 6.33 -17.77
N GLU A 333 -5.36 7.04 -17.26
CA GLU A 333 -5.37 7.52 -15.88
C GLU A 333 -5.31 6.36 -14.88
N THR A 334 -6.01 5.27 -15.16
CA THR A 334 -6.03 4.07 -14.29
C THR A 334 -4.66 3.40 -14.24
N VAL A 335 -4.01 3.19 -15.39
CA VAL A 335 -2.64 2.65 -15.44
C VAL A 335 -1.64 3.60 -14.77
N ARG A 336 -1.84 4.91 -14.92
CA ARG A 336 -1.01 5.90 -14.20
C ARG A 336 -1.14 5.77 -12.69
N VAL A 337 -2.34 5.54 -12.16
CA VAL A 337 -2.55 5.36 -10.71
C VAL A 337 -1.93 4.06 -10.20
N LEU A 338 -1.97 2.99 -11.01
CA LEU A 338 -1.30 1.71 -10.70
C LEU A 338 0.24 1.82 -10.61
N THR A 339 0.82 2.88 -11.18
CA THR A 339 2.27 3.04 -11.35
C THR A 339 2.76 4.36 -10.76
N LEU A 340 2.85 5.43 -11.56
CA LEU A 340 3.36 6.74 -11.15
C LEU A 340 2.51 7.37 -10.04
N GLY A 341 1.18 7.27 -10.11
CA GLY A 341 0.28 7.79 -9.06
C GLY A 341 0.49 7.10 -7.71
N GLY A 342 0.70 5.76 -7.71
CA GLY A 342 1.09 5.02 -6.52
C GLY A 342 2.44 5.48 -5.96
N ALA A 343 3.43 5.72 -6.83
CA ALA A 343 4.73 6.27 -6.43
C ALA A 343 4.60 7.68 -5.82
N GLU A 344 3.79 8.56 -6.44
CA GLU A 344 3.51 9.91 -5.93
C GLU A 344 2.80 9.87 -4.56
N ALA A 345 1.90 8.90 -4.36
CA ALA A 345 1.22 8.71 -3.09
C ALA A 345 2.19 8.28 -1.96
N LEU A 346 3.22 7.52 -2.29
CA LEU A 346 4.24 7.06 -1.36
C LEU A 346 5.45 8.01 -1.26
N GLY A 347 5.53 9.07 -2.10
CA GLY A 347 6.69 9.96 -2.19
C GLY A 347 7.93 9.28 -2.81
N LEU A 348 7.74 8.29 -3.68
CA LEU A 348 8.79 7.50 -4.35
C LEU A 348 8.92 7.82 -5.84
N ASP A 349 8.16 8.79 -6.35
CA ASP A 349 8.06 9.13 -7.77
C ASP A 349 9.37 9.60 -8.40
N ALA A 350 10.29 10.13 -7.61
CA ALA A 350 11.65 10.40 -8.08
C ALA A 350 12.46 9.13 -8.41
N SER A 351 12.07 7.96 -7.87
CA SER A 351 12.85 6.72 -7.93
C SER A 351 12.20 5.61 -8.74
N CYS A 352 10.87 5.57 -8.86
CA CYS A 352 10.11 4.52 -9.54
C CYS A 352 8.80 5.06 -10.14
N GLY A 353 7.95 4.17 -10.67
CA GLY A 353 6.60 4.48 -11.15
C GLY A 353 6.53 4.98 -12.61
N SER A 354 7.63 5.29 -13.28
CA SER A 354 7.69 5.56 -14.73
C SER A 354 8.98 5.04 -15.33
N LEU A 355 8.99 4.84 -16.67
CA LEU A 355 10.20 4.43 -17.40
C LEU A 355 11.01 5.65 -17.78
N ALA A 356 11.55 6.37 -16.82
CA ALA A 356 12.41 7.52 -17.02
C ALA A 356 13.88 7.18 -16.70
N VAL A 357 14.81 7.76 -17.46
CA VAL A 357 16.26 7.60 -17.24
C VAL A 357 16.61 8.01 -15.82
N GLY A 358 17.42 7.19 -15.13
CA GLY A 358 17.87 7.39 -13.76
C GLY A 358 16.97 6.76 -12.69
N LYS A 359 15.70 6.42 -12.99
CA LYS A 359 14.84 5.66 -12.07
C LYS A 359 15.26 4.19 -11.99
N TRP A 360 14.81 3.50 -10.96
CA TRP A 360 15.02 2.05 -10.86
C TRP A 360 14.35 1.34 -12.05
N ALA A 361 15.02 0.37 -12.60
CA ALA A 361 14.47 -0.53 -13.61
C ALA A 361 13.58 -1.59 -12.93
N ASP A 362 12.55 -1.12 -12.23
CA ASP A 362 11.48 -1.92 -11.66
C ASP A 362 10.38 -2.02 -12.70
N LEU A 363 10.29 -3.18 -13.33
CA LEU A 363 9.54 -3.38 -14.56
C LEU A 363 8.55 -4.53 -14.40
N ALA A 364 7.41 -4.43 -15.07
CA ALA A 364 6.49 -5.54 -15.29
C ALA A 364 6.22 -5.71 -16.77
N ALA A 365 6.14 -6.95 -17.23
CA ALA A 365 5.67 -7.31 -18.56
C ALA A 365 4.34 -8.04 -18.42
N ILE A 366 3.28 -7.50 -19.01
CA ILE A 366 1.95 -8.07 -18.96
C ILE A 366 1.58 -8.53 -20.35
N GLY A 367 1.22 -9.80 -20.48
CA GLY A 367 0.76 -10.40 -21.74
C GLY A 367 -0.56 -9.80 -22.19
N ILE A 368 -0.66 -9.53 -23.49
CA ILE A 368 -1.86 -8.96 -24.08
C ILE A 368 -2.37 -9.86 -25.20
N GLY A 369 -3.67 -10.10 -25.24
CA GLY A 369 -4.33 -10.93 -26.26
C GLY A 369 -4.73 -10.18 -27.54
N GLY A 370 -3.81 -9.46 -28.19
CA GLY A 370 -4.12 -8.84 -29.50
C GLY A 370 -3.61 -7.42 -29.72
N SER A 371 -3.94 -6.83 -30.87
CA SER A 371 -3.60 -5.47 -31.28
C SER A 371 -4.71 -4.50 -30.85
N GLY A 372 -4.59 -3.84 -29.71
CA GLY A 372 -5.55 -2.87 -29.20
C GLY A 372 -4.86 -1.75 -28.44
N ASP A 373 -5.65 -0.95 -27.75
CA ASP A 373 -5.17 0.00 -26.76
C ASP A 373 -4.45 -0.75 -25.64
N ALA A 374 -3.19 -0.39 -25.37
CA ALA A 374 -2.32 -1.10 -24.44
C ALA A 374 -2.80 -0.96 -22.99
N GLU A 375 -3.35 0.18 -22.62
CA GLU A 375 -3.89 0.44 -21.30
C GLU A 375 -5.17 -0.38 -21.04
N GLU A 376 -6.07 -0.47 -22.03
CA GLU A 376 -7.25 -1.34 -21.92
C GLU A 376 -6.85 -2.82 -21.88
N ALA A 377 -5.83 -3.23 -22.61
CA ALA A 377 -5.32 -4.60 -22.57
C ALA A 377 -4.76 -4.95 -21.18
N ILE A 378 -3.99 -4.05 -20.54
CA ILE A 378 -3.52 -4.24 -19.17
C ILE A 378 -4.71 -4.36 -18.19
N LEU A 379 -5.69 -3.48 -18.31
CA LEU A 379 -6.86 -3.50 -17.41
C LEU A 379 -7.77 -4.71 -17.64
N SER A 380 -7.67 -5.38 -18.78
CA SER A 380 -8.37 -6.62 -19.07
C SER A 380 -7.62 -7.88 -18.61
N SER A 381 -6.36 -7.73 -18.20
CA SER A 381 -5.49 -8.81 -17.73
C SER A 381 -5.71 -9.12 -16.23
N GLY A 382 -5.04 -10.14 -15.75
CA GLY A 382 -5.01 -10.52 -14.34
C GLY A 382 -3.67 -11.14 -13.94
N VAL A 383 -3.61 -11.68 -12.73
CA VAL A 383 -2.36 -12.25 -12.18
C VAL A 383 -1.72 -13.28 -13.12
N GLY A 384 -2.52 -14.10 -13.83
CA GLY A 384 -2.03 -15.11 -14.77
C GLY A 384 -1.38 -14.59 -16.05
N ASP A 385 -1.54 -13.30 -16.36
CA ASP A 385 -1.03 -12.70 -17.60
C ASP A 385 0.34 -12.03 -17.41
N VAL A 386 0.90 -12.00 -16.21
CA VAL A 386 2.23 -11.45 -15.95
C VAL A 386 3.29 -12.37 -16.55
N LYS A 387 4.07 -11.87 -17.52
CA LYS A 387 5.12 -12.61 -18.24
C LYS A 387 6.50 -12.47 -17.62
N GLY A 388 6.73 -11.40 -16.86
CA GLY A 388 7.99 -11.16 -16.17
C GLY A 388 7.94 -9.94 -15.27
N VAL A 389 8.76 -9.97 -14.24
CA VAL A 389 8.95 -8.85 -13.31
C VAL A 389 10.44 -8.70 -13.05
N TRP A 390 10.92 -7.48 -13.03
CA TRP A 390 12.31 -7.14 -12.75
C TRP A 390 12.38 -6.10 -11.65
N LEU A 391 13.33 -6.28 -10.75
CA LEU A 391 13.68 -5.35 -9.68
C LEU A 391 15.09 -4.83 -9.91
N GLY A 392 15.24 -3.55 -10.22
CA GLY A 392 16.54 -3.00 -10.62
C GLY A 392 17.14 -3.76 -11.82
N GLY A 393 16.32 -4.13 -12.78
CA GLY A 393 16.72 -4.87 -13.99
C GLY A 393 17.01 -6.37 -13.77
N ARG A 394 16.93 -6.88 -12.55
CA ARG A 394 17.12 -8.32 -12.27
C ARG A 394 15.76 -9.02 -12.27
N GLY A 395 15.63 -10.04 -13.12
CA GLY A 395 14.40 -10.85 -13.16
C GLY A 395 14.15 -11.54 -11.81
N VAL A 396 12.91 -11.49 -11.32
CA VAL A 396 12.49 -12.24 -10.14
C VAL A 396 11.78 -13.53 -10.54
N VAL A 397 11.88 -14.54 -9.68
CA VAL A 397 11.16 -15.79 -9.89
C VAL A 397 9.68 -15.59 -9.55
N ILE A 398 8.83 -15.68 -10.56
CA ILE A 398 7.38 -15.68 -10.38
C ILE A 398 6.95 -17.11 -10.09
N PRO A 399 6.30 -17.39 -8.94
CA PRO A 399 5.77 -18.73 -8.67
C PRO A 399 4.79 -19.16 -9.78
N SER A 400 4.94 -20.38 -10.29
CA SER A 400 3.95 -20.96 -11.18
C SER A 400 2.61 -21.06 -10.44
N GLN A 401 1.56 -20.54 -11.03
CA GLN A 401 0.21 -20.71 -10.49
C GLN A 401 -0.20 -22.19 -10.70
N SER A 402 -0.20 -22.95 -9.62
CA SER A 402 -0.72 -24.33 -9.58
C SER A 402 -2.18 -24.31 -9.12
#